data_3e857f7dccd4f613fb920561ff4874ba
#
_entry.id   3e857f7dccd4f613fb920561ff4874ba
#
_cell.length_a   1.000
_cell.length_b   1.000
_cell.length_c   1.000
_cell.angle_alpha   90.00
_cell.angle_beta   90.00
_cell.angle_gamma   90.00
#
_symmetry.space_group_name_H-M   'P 1'
#
loop_
_entity.id
_entity.type
_entity.pdbx_description
1 polymer ?
#
loop_
_entity_poly.entity_id
_entity_poly.type
_entity_poly.pdbx_seq_one_letter_code
_entity_poly.pdbx_strand_id
1 'polypeptide(L)'
;RQFTEEYREQQNSMKRIGLISDTHGTFDQTLKTFLKDVDEIWHAGDIGSPEVADQIAAFKPLRAVYGNIDGGIMRRTYREFLSFECEGVSVLMTHIGGYPRHYTPQAVARIQSLRPKIFIAGHSHILKVIYDPVYDLLHLNPGAAGCYGFHKVRSALRFTIDGTDIRDMEIGEWPRPGA
;
A
#
# COMPACT_ATOMS: atom_id res chain seq x y z
N ARG A 1 -35.47 -0.13 14.56
CA ARG A 1 -34.25 0.09 15.36
C ARG A 1 -33.14 -0.93 15.08
N GLN A 2 -33.44 -2.22 14.90
CA GLN A 2 -32.45 -3.26 14.53
C GLN A 2 -31.86 -3.03 13.13
N PHE A 3 -32.67 -2.64 12.15
CA PHE A 3 -32.22 -2.35 10.78
C PHE A 3 -31.18 -1.22 10.67
N THR A 4 -31.20 -0.25 11.58
CA THR A 4 -30.26 0.88 11.56
C THR A 4 -28.92 0.53 12.18
N GLU A 5 -28.86 -0.40 13.12
CA GLU A 5 -27.58 -0.87 13.69
C GLU A 5 -26.86 -1.83 12.75
N GLU A 6 -27.57 -2.81 12.17
CA GLU A 6 -27.01 -3.71 11.16
C GLU A 6 -26.54 -2.96 9.90
N TYR A 7 -27.26 -1.91 9.49
CA TYR A 7 -26.86 -1.07 8.36
C TYR A 7 -25.63 -0.21 8.68
N ARG A 8 -25.52 0.27 9.93
CA ARG A 8 -24.33 0.98 10.42
C ARG A 8 -23.13 0.05 10.58
N GLU A 9 -23.34 -1.16 11.07
CA GLU A 9 -22.28 -2.18 11.17
C GLU A 9 -21.79 -2.61 9.76
N GLN A 10 -22.71 -2.76 8.80
CA GLN A 10 -22.33 -3.05 7.41
C GLN A 10 -21.57 -1.91 6.75
N GLN A 11 -21.92 -0.66 7.01
CA GLN A 11 -21.16 0.50 6.52
C GLN A 11 -19.81 0.65 7.21
N ASN A 12 -19.70 0.27 8.50
CA ASN A 12 -18.44 0.27 9.24
C ASN A 12 -17.50 -0.89 8.85
N SER A 13 -17.97 -1.90 8.11
CA SER A 13 -17.16 -3.05 7.68
C SER A 13 -16.49 -2.85 6.31
N MET A 14 -16.71 -1.69 5.68
CA MET A 14 -16.16 -1.38 4.36
C MET A 14 -15.17 -0.23 4.44
N LYS A 15 -13.99 -0.44 3.82
CA LYS A 15 -12.97 0.60 3.71
C LYS A 15 -12.43 0.69 2.31
N ARG A 16 -12.28 1.92 1.84
CA ARG A 16 -11.58 2.22 0.57
C ARG A 16 -10.14 2.55 0.87
N ILE A 17 -9.24 1.84 0.21
CA ILE A 17 -7.80 1.92 0.45
C ILE A 17 -7.10 2.52 -0.76
N GLY A 18 -6.21 3.49 -0.50
CA GLY A 18 -5.23 3.94 -1.47
C GLY A 18 -3.87 3.31 -1.15
N LEU A 19 -3.23 2.71 -2.14
CA LEU A 19 -1.93 2.09 -1.98
C LEU A 19 -0.92 2.75 -2.90
N ILE A 20 0.13 3.30 -2.31
CA ILE A 20 1.23 3.98 -3.00
C ILE A 20 2.57 3.50 -2.48
N SER A 21 3.61 3.70 -3.25
CA SER A 21 5.00 3.42 -2.88
C SER A 21 5.95 4.32 -3.64
N ASP A 22 7.18 4.41 -3.14
CA ASP A 22 8.27 5.04 -3.88
C ASP A 22 7.90 6.47 -4.35
N THR A 23 7.38 7.25 -3.43
CA THR A 23 7.05 8.66 -3.65
C THR A 23 8.29 9.53 -3.76
N HIS A 24 9.38 9.15 -3.08
CA HIS A 24 10.67 9.85 -3.14
C HIS A 24 10.52 11.38 -3.01
N GLY A 25 9.72 11.82 -2.05
CA GLY A 25 9.49 13.24 -1.78
C GLY A 25 8.34 13.88 -2.57
N THR A 26 7.62 13.15 -3.40
CA THR A 26 6.50 13.68 -4.20
C THR A 26 5.15 13.23 -3.67
N PHE A 27 4.35 14.16 -3.19
CA PHE A 27 2.93 13.95 -2.90
C PHE A 27 2.15 15.14 -3.47
N ASP A 28 1.88 15.07 -4.76
CA ASP A 28 1.36 16.17 -5.56
C ASP A 28 -0.17 16.09 -5.78
N GLN A 29 -0.69 17.06 -6.53
CA GLN A 29 -2.12 17.14 -6.80
C GLN A 29 -2.63 15.93 -7.60
N THR A 30 -1.81 15.33 -8.44
CA THR A 30 -2.16 14.13 -9.19
C THR A 30 -2.51 12.98 -8.24
N LEU A 31 -1.67 12.72 -7.25
CA LEU A 31 -1.92 11.69 -6.23
C LEU A 31 -3.09 12.06 -5.33
N LYS A 32 -3.20 13.31 -4.91
CA LYS A 32 -4.32 13.78 -4.08
C LYS A 32 -5.66 13.60 -4.79
N THR A 33 -5.74 13.88 -6.07
CA THR A 33 -6.96 13.70 -6.86
C THR A 33 -7.36 12.22 -6.93
N PHE A 34 -6.41 11.34 -7.20
CA PHE A 34 -6.65 9.91 -7.27
C PHE A 34 -7.09 9.34 -5.91
N LEU A 35 -6.53 9.85 -4.83
CA LEU A 35 -6.73 9.34 -3.47
C LEU A 35 -7.80 10.10 -2.66
N LYS A 36 -8.52 11.02 -3.27
CA LYS A 36 -9.44 11.92 -2.54
C LYS A 36 -10.56 11.20 -1.79
N ASP A 37 -11.04 10.07 -2.31
CA ASP A 37 -12.20 9.35 -1.78
C ASP A 37 -11.82 8.08 -0.99
N VAL A 38 -10.53 7.84 -0.75
CA VAL A 38 -10.11 6.71 0.07
C VAL A 38 -10.25 7.02 1.56
N ASP A 39 -10.45 6.00 2.37
CA ASP A 39 -10.55 6.13 3.82
C ASP A 39 -9.18 6.19 4.49
N GLU A 40 -8.21 5.45 3.96
CA GLU A 40 -6.84 5.45 4.43
C GLU A 40 -5.86 5.17 3.30
N ILE A 41 -4.61 5.60 3.51
CA ILE A 41 -3.50 5.38 2.58
C ILE A 41 -2.50 4.42 3.21
N TRP A 42 -2.09 3.42 2.43
CA TRP A 42 -0.99 2.53 2.76
C TRP A 42 0.21 2.87 1.87
N HIS A 43 1.38 3.03 2.48
CA HIS A 43 2.61 3.40 1.78
C HIS A 43 3.68 2.32 1.98
N ALA A 44 4.14 1.74 0.89
CA ALA A 44 5.08 0.62 0.91
C ALA A 44 6.57 1.03 0.90
N GLY A 45 6.89 2.24 1.38
CA GLY A 45 8.27 2.67 1.62
C GLY A 45 8.88 3.56 0.54
N ASP A 46 10.07 4.08 0.82
CA ASP A 46 10.75 5.12 0.06
C ASP A 46 9.87 6.39 -0.05
N ILE A 47 9.46 6.85 1.12
CA ILE A 47 8.60 8.04 1.27
C ILE A 47 9.38 9.29 0.86
N GLY A 48 10.60 9.44 1.35
CA GLY A 48 11.54 10.49 0.97
C GLY A 48 11.90 11.43 2.11
N SER A 49 10.93 11.88 2.90
CA SER A 49 11.20 12.75 4.06
C SER A 49 10.07 12.70 5.08
N PRO A 50 10.34 13.11 6.34
CA PRO A 50 9.29 13.24 7.35
C PRO A 50 8.18 14.22 6.92
N GLU A 51 8.53 15.29 6.22
CA GLU A 51 7.58 16.32 5.76
C GLU A 51 6.57 15.72 4.76
N VAL A 52 7.01 14.86 3.86
CA VAL A 52 6.12 14.17 2.91
C VAL A 52 5.23 13.18 3.64
N ALA A 53 5.76 12.43 4.58
CA ALA A 53 4.95 11.53 5.41
C ALA A 53 3.87 12.30 6.18
N ASP A 54 4.21 13.45 6.74
CA ASP A 54 3.27 14.32 7.45
C ASP A 54 2.19 14.88 6.52
N GLN A 55 2.54 15.26 5.30
CA GLN A 55 1.58 15.71 4.29
C GLN A 55 0.58 14.60 3.94
N ILE A 56 1.05 13.38 3.76
CA ILE A 56 0.18 12.23 3.46
C ILE A 56 -0.74 11.96 4.66
N ALA A 57 -0.18 11.91 5.87
CA ALA A 57 -0.93 11.65 7.10
C ALA A 57 -1.98 12.74 7.41
N ALA A 58 -1.70 13.99 7.04
CA ALA A 58 -2.67 15.08 7.16
C ALA A 58 -3.79 14.98 6.13
N PHE A 59 -3.52 14.35 4.99
CA PHE A 59 -4.52 14.16 3.92
C PHE A 59 -5.47 13.01 4.21
N LYS A 60 -4.93 11.85 4.61
CA LYS A 60 -5.70 10.65 5.02
C LYS A 60 -4.92 9.89 6.10
N PRO A 61 -5.60 9.11 6.94
CA PRO A 61 -4.92 8.19 7.85
C PRO A 61 -3.90 7.33 7.11
N LEU A 62 -2.67 7.27 7.64
CA LEU A 62 -1.53 6.64 6.97
C LEU A 62 -1.06 5.40 7.74
N ARG A 63 -0.90 4.29 7.02
CA ARG A 63 -0.10 3.13 7.45
C ARG A 63 1.08 3.02 6.51
N ALA A 64 2.30 2.95 7.03
CA ALA A 64 3.49 2.96 6.21
C ALA A 64 4.59 2.06 6.77
N VAL A 65 5.47 1.62 5.87
CA VAL A 65 6.77 1.07 6.20
C VAL A 65 7.84 2.02 5.68
N TYR A 66 9.07 1.93 6.22
CA TYR A 66 10.19 2.65 5.63
C TYR A 66 10.82 1.85 4.49
N GLY A 67 11.42 2.55 3.55
CA GLY A 67 12.19 1.96 2.46
C GLY A 67 13.69 2.18 2.63
N ASN A 68 14.46 1.67 1.67
CA ASN A 68 15.93 1.71 1.75
C ASN A 68 16.50 3.13 1.70
N ILE A 69 15.81 4.11 1.12
CA ILE A 69 16.27 5.51 1.10
C ILE A 69 15.84 6.30 2.33
N ASP A 70 14.89 5.79 3.11
CA ASP A 70 14.36 6.51 4.27
C ASP A 70 15.38 6.49 5.42
N GLY A 71 15.61 7.67 5.99
CA GLY A 71 16.65 7.87 6.99
C GLY A 71 16.23 7.59 8.42
N GLY A 72 17.09 7.99 9.39
CA GLY A 72 16.98 7.61 10.77
C GLY A 72 15.68 7.96 11.48
N ILE A 73 15.11 9.16 11.26
CA ILE A 73 13.82 9.57 11.84
C ILE A 73 12.70 8.68 11.29
N MET A 74 12.70 8.41 10.00
CA MET A 74 11.69 7.56 9.34
C MET A 74 11.76 6.12 9.86
N ARG A 75 12.96 5.58 10.05
CA ARG A 75 13.17 4.23 10.56
C ARG A 75 12.78 4.08 12.03
N ARG A 76 12.78 5.15 12.79
CA ARG A 76 12.27 5.16 14.17
C ARG A 76 10.77 5.33 14.25
N THR A 77 10.16 5.98 13.27
CA THR A 77 8.74 6.25 13.21
C THR A 77 7.94 5.09 12.61
N TYR A 78 8.47 4.49 11.55
CA TYR A 78 7.85 3.41 10.80
C TYR A 78 8.63 2.10 10.95
N ARG A 79 7.98 0.98 10.65
CA ARG A 79 8.59 -0.36 10.69
C ARG A 79 9.11 -0.77 9.33
N GLU A 80 10.02 -1.74 9.30
CA GLU A 80 10.45 -2.41 8.07
C GLU A 80 9.35 -3.33 7.52
N PHE A 81 8.73 -4.10 8.42
CA PHE A 81 7.57 -4.96 8.14
C PHE A 81 6.40 -4.50 9.00
N LEU A 82 5.23 -4.35 8.38
CA LEU A 82 4.00 -4.02 9.07
C LEU A 82 2.96 -5.11 8.81
N SER A 83 2.49 -5.73 9.88
CA SER A 83 1.41 -6.70 9.85
C SER A 83 0.20 -6.11 10.55
N PHE A 84 -0.94 -6.11 9.91
CA PHE A 84 -2.16 -5.57 10.47
C PHE A 84 -3.39 -6.22 9.85
N GLU A 85 -4.53 -6.00 10.48
CA GLU A 85 -5.83 -6.36 9.92
C GLU A 85 -6.58 -5.11 9.49
N CYS A 86 -7.22 -5.19 8.33
CA CYS A 86 -8.15 -4.19 7.84
C CYS A 86 -9.47 -4.90 7.56
N GLU A 87 -10.50 -4.56 8.33
CA GLU A 87 -11.75 -5.30 8.36
C GLU A 87 -11.46 -6.79 8.63
N GLY A 88 -11.93 -7.72 7.83
CA GLY A 88 -11.63 -9.15 7.98
C GLY A 88 -10.41 -9.64 7.19
N VAL A 89 -9.53 -8.73 6.71
CA VAL A 89 -8.40 -9.06 5.84
C VAL A 89 -7.08 -8.83 6.55
N SER A 90 -6.25 -9.88 6.65
CA SER A 90 -4.89 -9.79 7.16
C SER A 90 -3.93 -9.28 6.08
N VAL A 91 -3.11 -8.30 6.43
CA VAL A 91 -2.19 -7.61 5.51
C VAL A 91 -0.77 -7.66 6.06
N LEU A 92 0.17 -7.98 5.19
CA LEU A 92 1.60 -7.84 5.45
C LEU A 92 2.19 -6.90 4.41
N MET A 93 2.92 -5.88 4.86
CA MET A 93 3.54 -4.90 3.99
C MET A 93 5.01 -4.72 4.35
N THR A 94 5.86 -4.64 3.32
CA THR A 94 7.28 -4.31 3.42
C THR A 94 7.72 -3.58 2.17
N HIS A 95 8.87 -2.90 2.21
CA HIS A 95 9.38 -2.22 1.02
C HIS A 95 10.06 -3.20 0.06
N ILE A 96 11.03 -3.97 0.56
CA ILE A 96 11.79 -4.94 -0.25
C ILE A 96 11.29 -6.34 0.06
N GLY A 97 10.33 -6.82 -0.70
CA GLY A 97 9.70 -8.12 -0.48
C GLY A 97 9.82 -9.10 -1.65
N GLY A 98 10.14 -8.60 -2.82
CA GLY A 98 10.13 -9.40 -4.04
C GLY A 98 8.74 -9.56 -4.64
N TYR A 99 8.50 -10.68 -5.30
CA TYR A 99 7.25 -10.98 -6.01
C TYR A 99 7.03 -12.49 -6.03
N PRO A 100 5.87 -12.99 -6.45
CA PRO A 100 5.58 -14.42 -6.42
C PRO A 100 6.65 -15.27 -7.09
N ARG A 101 7.07 -16.32 -6.40
CA ARG A 101 8.19 -17.24 -6.69
C ARG A 101 9.59 -16.64 -6.47
N HIS A 102 9.69 -15.34 -6.15
CA HIS A 102 10.94 -14.61 -5.95
C HIS A 102 10.87 -13.69 -4.74
N TYR A 103 10.13 -14.10 -3.71
CA TYR A 103 10.11 -13.35 -2.45
C TYR A 103 11.46 -13.42 -1.76
N THR A 104 11.80 -12.36 -1.03
CA THR A 104 12.99 -12.38 -0.17
C THR A 104 12.84 -13.45 0.92
N PRO A 105 13.95 -14.02 1.44
CA PRO A 105 13.86 -15.01 2.54
C PRO A 105 13.12 -14.50 3.77
N GLN A 106 13.30 -13.23 4.13
CA GLN A 106 12.59 -12.60 5.25
C GLN A 106 11.09 -12.50 5.00
N ALA A 107 10.70 -12.14 3.76
CA ALA A 107 9.30 -12.10 3.38
C ALA A 107 8.66 -13.49 3.43
N VAL A 108 9.33 -14.51 2.90
CA VAL A 108 8.85 -15.90 2.95
C VAL A 108 8.61 -16.35 4.37
N ALA A 109 9.56 -16.12 5.28
CA ALA A 109 9.43 -16.49 6.68
C ALA A 109 8.19 -15.86 7.34
N ARG A 110 7.94 -14.57 7.07
CA ARG A 110 6.78 -13.87 7.62
C ARG A 110 5.46 -14.30 6.97
N ILE A 111 5.47 -14.53 5.66
CA ILE A 111 4.28 -15.04 4.93
C ILE A 111 3.87 -16.41 5.48
N GLN A 112 4.83 -17.29 5.69
CA GLN A 112 4.56 -18.63 6.24
C GLN A 112 4.04 -18.57 7.68
N SER A 113 4.58 -17.66 8.50
CA SER A 113 4.17 -17.49 9.89
C SER A 113 2.82 -16.79 10.03
N LEU A 114 2.59 -15.71 9.29
CA LEU A 114 1.42 -14.84 9.45
C LEU A 114 0.26 -15.20 8.52
N ARG A 115 0.53 -15.87 7.42
CA ARG A 115 -0.46 -16.23 6.38
C ARG A 115 -1.37 -15.07 5.99
N PRO A 116 -0.80 -13.95 5.53
CA PRO A 116 -1.59 -12.78 5.14
C PRO A 116 -2.47 -13.10 3.92
N LYS A 117 -3.60 -12.42 3.82
CA LYS A 117 -4.43 -12.45 2.61
C LYS A 117 -3.95 -11.48 1.54
N ILE A 118 -3.28 -10.40 1.96
CA ILE A 118 -2.62 -9.43 1.09
C ILE A 118 -1.15 -9.34 1.51
N PHE A 119 -0.25 -9.48 0.55
CA PHE A 119 1.17 -9.16 0.71
C PHE A 119 1.57 -8.01 -0.21
N ILE A 120 2.05 -6.92 0.37
CA ILE A 120 2.40 -5.69 -0.33
C ILE A 120 3.91 -5.49 -0.30
N ALA A 121 4.49 -5.19 -1.47
CA ALA A 121 5.88 -4.78 -1.61
C ALA A 121 5.99 -3.56 -2.52
N GLY A 122 7.12 -2.86 -2.45
CA GLY A 122 7.48 -1.75 -3.33
C GLY A 122 8.85 -1.99 -3.97
N HIS A 123 9.68 -0.97 -3.99
CA HIS A 123 11.10 -1.00 -4.40
C HIS A 123 11.35 -1.21 -5.89
N SER A 124 10.72 -2.18 -6.54
CA SER A 124 10.97 -2.50 -7.96
C SER A 124 10.47 -1.44 -8.93
N HIS A 125 9.57 -0.55 -8.48
CA HIS A 125 8.83 0.40 -9.32
C HIS A 125 7.94 -0.27 -10.38
N ILE A 126 7.67 -1.56 -10.23
CA ILE A 126 6.88 -2.36 -11.20
C ILE A 126 5.53 -2.68 -10.59
N LEU A 127 4.47 -2.16 -11.23
CA LEU A 127 3.09 -2.46 -10.84
C LEU A 127 2.80 -3.96 -10.98
N LYS A 128 2.27 -4.55 -9.91
CA LYS A 128 1.80 -5.94 -9.92
C LYS A 128 0.51 -6.08 -9.10
N VAL A 129 -0.45 -6.76 -9.69
CA VAL A 129 -1.67 -7.23 -9.02
C VAL A 129 -1.84 -8.70 -9.39
N ILE A 130 -1.39 -9.60 -8.51
CA ILE A 130 -1.26 -11.03 -8.84
C ILE A 130 -1.74 -11.87 -7.66
N TYR A 131 -2.62 -12.83 -7.92
CA TYR A 131 -2.92 -13.89 -6.96
C TYR A 131 -1.79 -14.92 -6.95
N ASP A 132 -1.27 -15.22 -5.76
CA ASP A 132 -0.25 -16.23 -5.54
C ASP A 132 -0.92 -17.50 -4.97
N PRO A 133 -1.06 -18.57 -5.77
CA PRO A 133 -1.68 -19.80 -5.31
C PRO A 133 -0.83 -20.62 -4.34
N VAL A 134 0.49 -20.39 -4.31
CA VAL A 134 1.39 -21.12 -3.39
C VAL A 134 1.10 -20.76 -1.94
N TYR A 135 0.85 -19.49 -1.66
CA TYR A 135 0.58 -18.97 -0.32
C TYR A 135 -0.87 -18.52 -0.12
N ASP A 136 -1.72 -18.67 -1.13
CA ASP A 136 -3.12 -18.23 -1.09
C ASP A 136 -3.23 -16.77 -0.64
N LEU A 137 -2.56 -15.88 -1.36
CA LEU A 137 -2.57 -14.45 -1.08
C LEU A 137 -2.68 -13.62 -2.36
N LEU A 138 -3.16 -12.40 -2.20
CA LEU A 138 -3.09 -11.38 -3.23
C LEU A 138 -1.79 -10.58 -3.05
N HIS A 139 -0.90 -10.65 -4.03
CA HIS A 139 0.31 -9.84 -4.07
C HIS A 139 0.06 -8.53 -4.78
N LEU A 140 0.39 -7.42 -4.11
CA LEU A 140 0.26 -6.07 -4.64
C LEU A 140 1.61 -5.36 -4.60
N ASN A 141 1.96 -4.74 -5.71
CA ASN A 141 2.99 -3.71 -5.79
C ASN A 141 2.39 -2.54 -6.56
N PRO A 142 2.25 -1.36 -5.95
CA PRO A 142 1.59 -0.23 -6.61
C PRO A 142 2.47 0.44 -7.66
N GLY A 143 3.70 -0.02 -7.85
CA GLY A 143 4.68 0.68 -8.67
C GLY A 143 5.18 1.94 -7.97
N ALA A 144 5.87 2.82 -8.70
CA ALA A 144 6.35 4.07 -8.16
C ALA A 144 5.34 5.21 -8.38
N ALA A 145 4.90 5.82 -7.30
CA ALA A 145 3.99 6.97 -7.35
C ALA A 145 4.71 8.30 -7.58
N GLY A 146 6.02 8.33 -7.33
CA GLY A 146 6.85 9.52 -7.45
C GLY A 146 7.47 9.72 -8.83
N CYS A 147 8.29 10.76 -8.90
CA CYS A 147 8.91 11.21 -10.15
C CYS A 147 10.38 10.79 -10.29
N TYR A 148 10.94 10.12 -9.29
CA TYR A 148 12.34 9.71 -9.26
C TYR A 148 12.51 8.21 -9.51
N GLY A 149 13.39 7.85 -10.44
CA GLY A 149 13.72 6.46 -10.76
C GLY A 149 13.78 6.20 -12.26
N PHE A 150 13.82 4.93 -12.65
CA PHE A 150 13.89 4.49 -14.04
C PHE A 150 12.52 4.16 -14.67
N HIS A 151 11.47 4.21 -13.89
CA HIS A 151 10.10 3.97 -14.37
C HIS A 151 9.66 5.08 -15.34
N LYS A 152 8.91 4.71 -16.36
CA LYS A 152 8.35 5.64 -17.35
C LYS A 152 6.96 6.15 -16.95
N VAL A 153 6.25 5.36 -16.18
CA VAL A 153 4.87 5.60 -15.76
C VAL A 153 4.81 5.60 -14.24
N ARG A 154 4.26 6.68 -13.69
CA ARG A 154 3.87 6.74 -12.28
C ARG A 154 2.61 5.92 -12.08
N SER A 155 2.49 5.21 -10.97
CA SER A 155 1.31 4.40 -10.70
C SER A 155 0.90 4.40 -9.24
N ALA A 156 -0.36 4.07 -9.01
CA ALA A 156 -0.94 3.88 -7.70
C ALA A 156 -2.12 2.91 -7.82
N LEU A 157 -2.52 2.34 -6.71
CA LEU A 157 -3.68 1.46 -6.62
C LEU A 157 -4.71 2.04 -5.65
N ARG A 158 -5.98 1.76 -5.91
CA ARG A 158 -7.05 1.92 -4.92
C ARG A 158 -8.02 0.76 -5.05
N PHE A 159 -8.56 0.34 -3.92
CA PHE A 159 -9.46 -0.80 -3.86
C PHE A 159 -10.33 -0.73 -2.61
N THR A 160 -11.34 -1.58 -2.56
CA THR A 160 -12.26 -1.67 -1.43
C THR A 160 -12.05 -2.99 -0.70
N ILE A 161 -12.01 -2.92 0.62
CA ILE A 161 -12.12 -4.08 1.52
C ILE A 161 -13.50 -4.02 2.18
N ASP A 162 -14.30 -5.04 1.92
CA ASP A 162 -15.64 -5.19 2.47
C ASP A 162 -15.71 -6.51 3.25
N GLY A 163 -15.58 -6.43 4.58
CA GLY A 163 -15.43 -7.62 5.41
C GLY A 163 -14.16 -8.39 5.05
N THR A 164 -14.32 -9.56 4.44
CA THR A 164 -13.22 -10.40 3.93
C THR A 164 -13.02 -10.28 2.42
N ASP A 165 -13.86 -9.51 1.75
CA ASP A 165 -13.86 -9.35 0.30
C ASP A 165 -12.97 -8.18 -0.13
N ILE A 166 -12.11 -8.42 -1.12
CA ILE A 166 -11.23 -7.41 -1.74
C ILE A 166 -11.76 -7.20 -3.16
N ARG A 167 -12.20 -5.98 -3.45
CA ARG A 167 -12.87 -5.69 -4.72
C ARG A 167 -12.58 -4.29 -5.24
N ASP A 168 -13.07 -3.99 -6.44
CA ASP A 168 -13.00 -2.69 -7.08
C ASP A 168 -11.56 -2.19 -7.23
N MET A 169 -10.65 -3.10 -7.62
CA MET A 169 -9.25 -2.76 -7.85
C MET A 169 -9.13 -1.82 -9.05
N GLU A 170 -8.60 -0.63 -8.80
CA GLU A 170 -8.37 0.39 -9.81
C GLU A 170 -6.90 0.78 -9.84
N ILE A 171 -6.37 0.96 -11.05
CA ILE A 171 -4.99 1.38 -11.30
C ILE A 171 -5.02 2.81 -11.80
N GLY A 172 -4.27 3.70 -11.12
CA GLY A 172 -3.93 5.02 -11.62
C GLY A 172 -2.57 4.98 -12.30
N GLU A 173 -2.49 5.55 -13.50
CA GLU A 173 -1.25 5.64 -14.25
C GLU A 173 -1.09 7.04 -14.84
N TRP A 174 0.13 7.58 -14.73
CA TRP A 174 0.46 8.92 -15.24
C TRP A 174 1.88 8.91 -15.81
N PRO A 175 2.16 9.70 -16.86
CA PRO A 175 3.53 9.84 -17.34
C PRO A 175 4.44 10.38 -16.24
N ARG A 176 5.65 9.81 -16.12
CA ARG A 176 6.66 10.41 -15.26
C ARG A 176 7.27 11.61 -15.97
N PRO A 177 7.31 12.81 -15.34
CA PRO A 177 7.94 13.98 -15.95
C PRO A 177 9.40 13.70 -16.32
N GLY A 178 9.78 14.03 -17.56
CA GLY A 178 11.14 13.83 -18.07
C GLY A 178 11.48 12.39 -18.47
N ALA A 179 10.51 11.52 -18.52
CA ALA A 179 10.72 10.13 -18.97
C ALA A 179 10.62 10.02 -20.49
#